data_6a2d24c9d027e4690766cd8a7f378259
#
_entry.id   6a2d24c9d027e4690766cd8a7f378259
#
_cell.length_a   1.000
_cell.length_b   1.000
_cell.length_c   1.000
_cell.angle_alpha   90.00
_cell.angle_beta   90.00
_cell.angle_gamma   90.00
#
_symmetry.space_group_name_H-M   'P 1'
#
loop_
_entity.id
_entity.type
_entity.pdbx_description
1 polymer ?
#
loop_
_entity_poly.entity_id
_entity_poly.type
_entity_poly.pdbx_seq_one_letter_code
_entity_poly.pdbx_strand_id
1 'polypeptide(L)'
;GSLVRELEKRGIGRPSTYAEIISKVQARDYVEKLPGGQMKPTELGKIVVSGLMGTQLDFMDPDFTAKLEEELDEVEAGRLERVKLLGRFYKRFREVLDVAKKQKRWAPEPERTEEKCPECDSFMLKRWSKNGWFMGCEAYPKCKVTRDLGKDGAPPAEPRMTDIVCDKCAKPMVIRMGRYGEFLSCSGYPACKNAKPVPLGIPCPKCGGDLVEVRSKKRGGKTFYGCTKYPECDFKLW
;
A
#
# COMPACT_ATOMS: atom_id res chain seq x y z
N GLY A 1 -18.53 12.76 6.11
CA GLY A 1 -19.66 11.90 6.01
C GLY A 1 -19.83 10.85 7.10
N SER A 2 -20.18 9.62 6.74
CA SER A 2 -20.52 8.55 7.71
C SER A 2 -19.42 8.22 8.71
N LEU A 3 -18.17 8.18 8.28
CA LEU A 3 -17.03 7.90 9.18
C LEU A 3 -16.87 9.00 10.25
N VAL A 4 -16.98 10.26 9.89
CA VAL A 4 -16.89 11.37 10.86
C VAL A 4 -18.00 11.26 11.89
N ARG A 5 -19.25 11.00 11.47
CA ARG A 5 -20.37 10.81 12.39
C ARG A 5 -20.15 9.63 13.34
N GLU A 6 -19.54 8.55 12.85
CA GLU A 6 -19.24 7.39 13.71
C GLU A 6 -18.14 7.70 14.73
N LEU A 7 -17.10 8.44 14.34
CA LEU A 7 -16.06 8.92 15.26
C LEU A 7 -16.66 9.84 16.34
N GLU A 8 -17.52 10.78 15.93
CA GLU A 8 -18.23 11.68 16.82
C GLU A 8 -19.13 10.91 17.82
N LYS A 9 -19.93 9.98 17.31
CA LYS A 9 -20.81 9.13 18.12
C LYS A 9 -20.05 8.34 19.19
N ARG A 10 -18.82 7.91 18.88
CA ARG A 10 -17.96 7.15 19.77
C ARG A 10 -17.05 8.02 20.63
N GLY A 11 -17.10 9.34 20.54
CA GLY A 11 -16.22 10.24 21.27
C GLY A 11 -14.75 10.17 20.87
N ILE A 12 -14.43 9.66 19.65
CA ILE A 12 -13.07 9.49 19.16
C ILE A 12 -12.65 10.72 18.36
N GLY A 13 -11.63 11.43 18.82
CA GLY A 13 -11.15 12.66 18.20
C GLY A 13 -12.03 13.87 18.50
N ARG A 14 -11.68 14.97 17.87
CA ARG A 14 -12.38 16.25 17.98
C ARG A 14 -12.55 16.87 16.57
N PRO A 15 -13.40 17.85 16.38
CA PRO A 15 -13.62 18.50 15.07
C PRO A 15 -12.32 18.90 14.37
N SER A 16 -11.34 19.37 15.11
CA SER A 16 -10.02 19.77 14.61
C SER A 16 -9.15 18.60 14.13
N THR A 17 -9.40 17.36 14.58
CA THR A 17 -8.56 16.19 14.27
C THR A 17 -9.16 15.24 13.24
N TYR A 18 -10.47 15.30 12.96
CA TYR A 18 -11.13 14.36 12.02
C TYR A 18 -10.51 14.37 10.62
N ALA A 19 -10.24 15.55 10.08
CA ALA A 19 -9.65 15.68 8.75
C ALA A 19 -8.24 15.05 8.69
N GLU A 20 -7.45 15.23 9.75
CA GLU A 20 -6.10 14.67 9.87
C GLU A 20 -6.14 13.14 9.99
N ILE A 21 -7.05 12.59 10.81
CA ILE A 21 -7.25 11.13 10.96
C ILE A 21 -7.55 10.50 9.59
N ILE A 22 -8.53 11.05 8.86
CA ILE A 22 -8.92 10.54 7.54
C ILE A 22 -7.76 10.64 6.55
N SER A 23 -7.06 11.76 6.52
CA SER A 23 -5.91 11.96 5.64
C SER A 23 -4.77 10.96 5.94
N LYS A 24 -4.51 10.69 7.22
CA LYS A 24 -3.46 9.74 7.64
C LYS A 24 -3.78 8.29 7.25
N VAL A 25 -5.01 7.82 7.42
CA VAL A 25 -5.36 6.44 7.05
C VAL A 25 -5.31 6.23 5.54
N GLN A 26 -5.65 7.25 4.75
CA GLN A 26 -5.50 7.22 3.29
C GLN A 26 -4.03 7.29 2.85
N ALA A 27 -3.24 8.21 3.43
CA ALA A 27 -1.82 8.36 3.10
C ALA A 27 -0.98 7.13 3.42
N ARG A 28 -1.45 6.28 4.34
CA ARG A 28 -0.82 5.00 4.71
C ARG A 28 -1.36 3.81 3.92
N ASP A 29 -2.26 4.04 2.95
CA ASP A 29 -2.93 3.00 2.18
C ASP A 29 -3.71 1.98 3.03
N TYR A 30 -4.21 2.38 4.21
CA TYR A 30 -5.05 1.51 5.05
C TYR A 30 -6.49 1.44 4.57
N VAL A 31 -6.93 2.47 3.85
CA VAL A 31 -8.23 2.55 3.20
C VAL A 31 -8.08 3.06 1.78
N GLU A 32 -8.93 2.58 0.89
CA GLU A 32 -9.10 3.10 -0.47
C GLU A 32 -10.42 3.87 -0.60
N LYS A 33 -10.41 4.91 -1.41
CA LYS A 33 -11.61 5.70 -1.71
C LYS A 33 -12.28 5.17 -2.96
N LEU A 34 -13.52 4.72 -2.83
CA LEU A 34 -14.33 4.24 -3.94
C LEU A 34 -15.01 5.40 -4.69
N PRO A 35 -15.47 5.15 -5.94
CA PRO A 35 -16.40 6.06 -6.62
C PRO A 35 -17.58 6.38 -5.70
N GLY A 36 -17.98 7.66 -5.61
CA GLY A 36 -19.01 8.10 -4.65
C GLY A 36 -18.49 8.49 -3.26
N GLY A 37 -17.17 8.42 -3.03
CA GLY A 37 -16.52 8.93 -1.81
C GLY A 37 -16.58 7.99 -0.61
N GLN A 38 -17.08 6.78 -0.76
CA GLN A 38 -17.03 5.74 0.27
C GLN A 38 -15.57 5.27 0.49
N MET A 39 -15.25 4.89 1.72
CA MET A 39 -13.96 4.31 2.06
C MET A 39 -14.10 2.82 2.35
N LYS A 40 -13.20 2.04 1.78
CA LYS A 40 -13.10 0.58 1.98
C LYS A 40 -11.74 0.25 2.59
N PRO A 41 -11.66 -0.58 3.65
CA PRO A 41 -10.37 -1.02 4.17
C PRO A 41 -9.62 -1.85 3.13
N THR A 42 -8.32 -1.59 3.00
CA THR A 42 -7.41 -2.41 2.18
C THR A 42 -6.98 -3.67 2.94
N GLU A 43 -6.41 -4.64 2.25
CA GLU A 43 -5.81 -5.82 2.91
C GLU A 43 -4.70 -5.41 3.88
N LEU A 44 -3.87 -4.43 3.53
CA LEU A 44 -2.88 -3.87 4.45
C LEU A 44 -3.54 -3.30 5.71
N GLY A 45 -4.62 -2.54 5.58
CA GLY A 45 -5.37 -2.00 6.72
C GLY A 45 -5.90 -3.08 7.63
N LYS A 46 -6.49 -4.14 7.07
CA LYS A 46 -6.99 -5.30 7.84
C LYS A 46 -5.88 -6.01 8.60
N ILE A 47 -4.73 -6.28 7.94
CA ILE A 47 -3.57 -6.94 8.56
C ILE A 47 -3.02 -6.11 9.72
N VAL A 48 -2.91 -4.78 9.54
CA VAL A 48 -2.43 -3.89 10.59
C VAL A 48 -3.38 -3.90 11.79
N VAL A 49 -4.68 -3.80 11.56
CA VAL A 49 -5.68 -3.84 12.65
C VAL A 49 -5.65 -5.19 13.35
N SER A 50 -5.68 -6.31 12.62
CA SER A 50 -5.63 -7.66 13.20
C SER A 50 -4.35 -7.89 14.02
N GLY A 51 -3.21 -7.42 13.50
CA GLY A 51 -1.93 -7.50 14.21
C GLY A 51 -1.91 -6.68 15.49
N LEU A 52 -2.45 -5.46 15.47
CA LEU A 52 -2.56 -4.61 16.64
C LEU A 52 -3.52 -5.17 17.69
N MET A 53 -4.68 -5.68 17.29
CA MET A 53 -5.63 -6.32 18.21
C MET A 53 -5.04 -7.58 18.85
N GLY A 54 -4.24 -8.34 18.13
CA GLY A 54 -3.54 -9.52 18.66
C GLY A 54 -2.47 -9.19 19.70
N THR A 55 -2.05 -7.92 19.84
CA THR A 55 -1.02 -7.49 20.82
C THR A 55 -1.58 -7.19 22.22
N GLN A 56 -2.88 -7.32 22.44
CA GLN A 56 -3.55 -6.93 23.69
C GLN A 56 -3.29 -5.47 24.10
N LEU A 57 -3.09 -4.60 23.12
CA LEU A 57 -2.90 -3.17 23.33
C LEU A 57 -4.26 -2.51 23.61
N ASP A 58 -4.57 -2.23 24.87
CA ASP A 58 -5.83 -1.61 25.33
C ASP A 58 -6.15 -0.32 24.55
N PHE A 59 -5.11 0.45 24.15
CA PHE A 59 -5.26 1.69 23.40
C PHE A 59 -5.70 1.49 21.93
N MET A 60 -5.92 0.25 21.49
CA MET A 60 -6.59 -0.04 20.22
C MET A 60 -8.10 -0.17 20.37
N ASP A 61 -8.60 -0.18 21.62
CA ASP A 61 -10.02 -0.14 21.89
C ASP A 61 -10.57 1.28 21.62
N PRO A 62 -11.65 1.42 20.84
CA PRO A 62 -12.35 2.69 20.66
C PRO A 62 -12.74 3.36 21.98
N ASP A 63 -13.18 2.59 22.98
CA ASP A 63 -13.59 3.10 24.28
C ASP A 63 -12.39 3.68 25.08
N PHE A 64 -11.21 3.09 24.91
CA PHE A 64 -9.99 3.66 25.48
C PHE A 64 -9.67 5.04 24.91
N THR A 65 -9.79 5.19 23.59
CA THR A 65 -9.54 6.48 22.93
C THR A 65 -10.54 7.54 23.37
N ALA A 66 -11.83 7.19 23.45
CA ALA A 66 -12.88 8.08 23.93
C ALA A 66 -12.60 8.55 25.36
N LYS A 67 -12.27 7.62 26.27
CA LYS A 67 -11.92 7.91 27.66
C LYS A 67 -10.68 8.80 27.79
N LEU A 68 -9.67 8.58 26.95
CA LEU A 68 -8.47 9.43 26.95
C LEU A 68 -8.78 10.85 26.50
N GLU A 69 -9.67 11.03 25.50
CA GLU A 69 -10.15 12.34 25.07
C GLU A 69 -10.91 13.06 26.19
N GLU A 70 -11.76 12.35 26.96
CA GLU A 70 -12.44 12.92 28.14
C GLU A 70 -11.45 13.34 29.22
N GLU A 71 -10.43 12.51 29.50
CA GLU A 71 -9.38 12.84 30.47
C GLU A 71 -8.53 14.05 30.03
N LEU A 72 -8.34 14.24 28.72
CA LEU A 72 -7.68 15.44 28.17
C LEU A 72 -8.55 16.69 28.34
N ASP A 73 -9.86 16.59 28.17
CA ASP A 73 -10.79 17.68 28.46
C ASP A 73 -10.77 18.06 29.97
N GLU A 74 -10.62 17.08 30.86
CA GLU A 74 -10.45 17.32 32.30
C GLU A 74 -9.12 18.06 32.61
N VAL A 75 -8.04 17.75 31.86
CA VAL A 75 -6.77 18.49 31.96
C VAL A 75 -6.94 19.91 31.48
N GLU A 76 -7.64 20.13 30.36
CA GLU A 76 -7.92 21.47 29.82
C GLU A 76 -8.73 22.32 30.81
N ALA A 77 -9.71 21.70 31.47
CA ALA A 77 -10.53 22.34 32.52
C ALA A 77 -9.80 22.54 33.86
N GLY A 78 -8.54 22.12 33.98
CA GLY A 78 -7.75 22.24 35.22
C GLY A 78 -8.16 21.28 36.34
N ARG A 79 -9.03 20.28 36.06
CA ARG A 79 -9.50 19.30 37.05
C ARG A 79 -8.58 18.08 37.18
N LEU A 80 -7.76 17.81 36.17
CA LEU A 80 -6.78 16.73 36.15
C LEU A 80 -5.38 17.27 35.85
N GLU A 81 -4.40 16.82 36.62
CA GLU A 81 -2.99 17.21 36.41
C GLU A 81 -2.38 16.44 35.21
N ARG A 82 -1.88 17.17 34.22
CA ARG A 82 -1.29 16.62 32.98
C ARG A 82 -0.20 15.59 33.25
N VAL A 83 0.70 15.84 34.23
CA VAL A 83 1.83 14.95 34.52
C VAL A 83 1.34 13.60 35.08
N LYS A 84 0.30 13.63 35.91
CA LYS A 84 -0.31 12.41 36.44
C LYS A 84 -0.96 11.58 35.34
N LEU A 85 -1.70 12.22 34.43
CA LEU A 85 -2.30 11.53 33.27
C LEU A 85 -1.23 10.87 32.42
N LEU A 86 -0.21 11.63 31.99
CA LEU A 86 0.87 11.14 31.16
C LEU A 86 1.68 10.02 31.85
N GLY A 87 1.96 10.15 33.14
CA GLY A 87 2.68 9.13 33.91
C GLY A 87 1.95 7.79 33.95
N ARG A 88 0.62 7.83 34.21
CA ARG A 88 -0.24 6.64 34.18
C ARG A 88 -0.28 6.00 32.80
N PHE A 89 -0.50 6.79 31.76
CA PHE A 89 -0.50 6.33 30.38
C PHE A 89 0.85 5.70 29.99
N TYR A 90 1.96 6.41 30.27
CA TYR A 90 3.30 5.96 29.90
C TYR A 90 3.71 4.66 30.58
N LYS A 91 3.38 4.49 31.87
CA LYS A 91 3.64 3.24 32.60
C LYS A 91 2.96 2.07 31.91
N ARG A 92 1.65 2.18 31.65
CA ARG A 92 0.87 1.15 30.97
C ARG A 92 1.39 0.88 29.55
N PHE A 93 1.67 1.95 28.79
CA PHE A 93 2.23 1.85 27.46
C PHE A 93 3.55 1.07 27.42
N ARG A 94 4.46 1.33 28.36
CA ARG A 94 5.74 0.62 28.45
C ARG A 94 5.56 -0.86 28.68
N GLU A 95 4.70 -1.25 29.61
CA GLU A 95 4.41 -2.65 29.92
C GLU A 95 3.93 -3.41 28.67
N VAL A 96 2.97 -2.85 27.97
CA VAL A 96 2.39 -3.46 26.77
C VAL A 96 3.36 -3.44 25.58
N LEU A 97 4.14 -2.38 25.43
CA LEU A 97 5.16 -2.27 24.37
C LEU A 97 6.24 -3.34 24.50
N ASP A 98 6.67 -3.66 25.70
CA ASP A 98 7.68 -4.69 25.95
C ASP A 98 7.15 -6.11 25.62
N VAL A 99 5.85 -6.34 25.79
CA VAL A 99 5.18 -7.57 25.33
C VAL A 99 5.10 -7.58 23.80
N ALA A 100 4.64 -6.48 23.19
CA ALA A 100 4.48 -6.38 21.74
C ALA A 100 5.81 -6.53 20.97
N LYS A 101 6.93 -6.04 21.51
CA LYS A 101 8.27 -6.20 20.91
C LYS A 101 8.72 -7.65 20.82
N LYS A 102 8.23 -8.52 21.70
CA LYS A 102 8.56 -9.95 21.73
C LYS A 102 7.72 -10.76 20.72
N GLN A 103 6.67 -10.19 20.20
CA GLN A 103 5.82 -10.87 19.22
C GLN A 103 6.50 -10.95 17.85
N LYS A 104 6.19 -12.04 17.13
CA LYS A 104 6.64 -12.23 15.75
C LYS A 104 6.01 -11.16 14.86
N ARG A 105 6.65 -10.94 13.70
CA ARG A 105 6.18 -10.01 12.66
C ARG A 105 4.70 -10.27 12.32
N TRP A 106 3.91 -9.21 12.29
CA TRP A 106 2.51 -9.26 11.87
C TRP A 106 2.44 -9.56 10.39
N ALA A 107 2.05 -10.75 10.08
CA ALA A 107 1.75 -11.20 8.74
C ALA A 107 0.69 -12.30 8.86
N PRO A 108 -0.22 -12.41 7.91
CA PRO A 108 -1.13 -13.54 7.84
C PRO A 108 -0.34 -14.84 7.79
N GLU A 109 -0.91 -15.90 8.35
CA GLU A 109 -0.33 -17.23 8.18
C GLU A 109 -0.31 -17.59 6.70
N PRO A 110 0.74 -18.30 6.23
CA PRO A 110 0.83 -18.73 4.85
C PRO A 110 -0.31 -19.69 4.52
N GLU A 111 -1.07 -19.39 3.49
CA GLU A 111 -2.13 -20.26 2.98
C GLU A 111 -1.56 -21.20 1.92
N ARG A 112 -1.75 -22.52 2.11
CA ARG A 112 -1.35 -23.51 1.12
C ARG A 112 -2.33 -23.49 -0.04
N THR A 113 -1.81 -23.43 -1.26
CA THR A 113 -2.61 -23.47 -2.48
C THR A 113 -2.52 -24.84 -3.15
N GLU A 114 -3.40 -25.13 -4.10
CA GLU A 114 -3.35 -26.34 -4.88
C GLU A 114 -2.29 -26.29 -6.00
N GLU A 115 -1.71 -25.12 -6.24
CA GLU A 115 -0.70 -24.93 -7.27
C GLU A 115 0.64 -25.55 -6.86
N LYS A 116 1.29 -26.20 -7.82
CA LYS A 116 2.61 -26.79 -7.66
C LYS A 116 3.72 -25.85 -8.15
N CYS A 117 4.86 -25.94 -7.49
CA CYS A 117 6.05 -25.20 -7.88
C CYS A 117 6.61 -25.77 -9.20
N PRO A 118 6.89 -24.93 -10.22
CA PRO A 118 7.38 -25.38 -11.51
C PRO A 118 8.80 -25.96 -11.47
N GLU A 119 9.56 -25.76 -10.40
CA GLU A 119 10.94 -26.26 -10.30
C GLU A 119 11.09 -27.49 -9.40
N CYS A 120 10.28 -27.65 -8.36
CA CYS A 120 10.46 -28.73 -7.39
C CYS A 120 9.18 -29.51 -7.06
N ASP A 121 8.08 -29.25 -7.74
CA ASP A 121 6.77 -29.89 -7.58
C ASP A 121 6.14 -29.83 -6.17
N SER A 122 6.78 -29.09 -5.23
CA SER A 122 6.21 -28.79 -3.92
C SER A 122 5.06 -27.80 -4.07
N PHE A 123 4.19 -27.68 -3.06
CA PHE A 123 3.08 -26.74 -3.13
C PHE A 123 3.56 -25.28 -3.04
N MET A 124 2.79 -24.39 -3.66
CA MET A 124 2.98 -22.97 -3.50
C MET A 124 2.16 -22.46 -2.31
N LEU A 125 2.75 -21.54 -1.53
CA LEU A 125 2.12 -20.89 -0.40
C LEU A 125 1.83 -19.43 -0.73
N LYS A 126 0.60 -18.99 -0.52
CA LYS A 126 0.25 -17.57 -0.56
C LYS A 126 0.75 -16.90 0.70
N ARG A 127 1.62 -15.90 0.55
CA ARG A 127 2.30 -15.20 1.64
C ARG A 127 2.17 -13.70 1.47
N TRP A 128 2.24 -12.97 2.58
CA TRP A 128 2.23 -11.52 2.61
C TRP A 128 3.63 -10.94 2.77
N SER A 129 3.94 -9.92 1.98
CA SER A 129 5.17 -9.12 2.10
C SER A 129 4.84 -7.63 2.16
N LYS A 130 5.86 -6.78 2.37
CA LYS A 130 5.71 -5.31 2.28
C LYS A 130 5.21 -4.81 0.92
N ASN A 131 5.33 -5.62 -0.12
CA ASN A 131 4.92 -5.28 -1.49
C ASN A 131 3.53 -5.85 -1.85
N GLY A 132 2.88 -6.57 -0.94
CA GLY A 132 1.59 -7.23 -1.14
C GLY A 132 1.69 -8.76 -1.09
N TRP A 133 0.65 -9.42 -1.58
CA TRP A 133 0.57 -10.88 -1.67
C TRP A 133 1.52 -11.42 -2.74
N PHE A 134 2.13 -12.56 -2.46
CA PHE A 134 2.93 -13.32 -3.41
C PHE A 134 2.80 -14.82 -3.15
N MET A 135 3.04 -15.61 -4.18
CA MET A 135 3.21 -17.05 -4.07
C MET A 135 4.68 -17.37 -3.82
N GLY A 136 4.98 -18.17 -2.82
CA GLY A 136 6.32 -18.65 -2.53
C GLY A 136 6.33 -20.18 -2.38
N CYS A 137 7.38 -20.82 -2.86
CA CYS A 137 7.50 -22.28 -2.72
C CYS A 137 7.55 -22.71 -1.25
N GLU A 138 6.83 -23.78 -0.90
CA GLU A 138 6.82 -24.38 0.45
C GLU A 138 8.23 -24.88 0.84
N ALA A 139 9.01 -25.37 -0.13
CA ALA A 139 10.36 -25.87 0.09
C ALA A 139 11.42 -24.76 0.34
N TYR A 140 11.03 -23.52 0.51
CA TYR A 140 11.97 -22.45 0.88
C TYR A 140 12.69 -22.79 2.20
N PRO A 141 14.00 -22.61 2.34
CA PRO A 141 14.94 -21.91 1.44
C PRO A 141 15.60 -22.76 0.33
N LYS A 142 15.30 -24.04 0.23
CA LYS A 142 15.88 -24.94 -0.80
C LYS A 142 15.43 -24.53 -2.19
N CYS A 143 14.16 -24.24 -2.37
CA CYS A 143 13.59 -23.69 -3.60
C CYS A 143 13.17 -22.23 -3.37
N LYS A 144 13.62 -21.30 -4.22
CA LYS A 144 13.39 -19.87 -4.09
C LYS A 144 12.38 -19.32 -5.10
N VAL A 145 11.60 -20.19 -5.73
CA VAL A 145 10.58 -19.78 -6.68
C VAL A 145 9.54 -18.90 -6.00
N THR A 146 9.31 -17.75 -6.59
CA THR A 146 8.26 -16.81 -6.17
C THR A 146 7.51 -16.28 -7.38
N ARG A 147 6.24 -15.97 -7.21
CA ARG A 147 5.38 -15.33 -8.21
C ARG A 147 4.55 -14.24 -7.53
N ASP A 148 4.60 -13.02 -8.05
CA ASP A 148 3.81 -11.93 -7.53
C ASP A 148 2.32 -12.20 -7.76
N LEU A 149 1.49 -11.75 -6.81
CA LEU A 149 0.03 -11.71 -6.91
C LEU A 149 -0.42 -10.25 -6.97
N GLY A 150 -1.60 -10.00 -7.51
CA GLY A 150 -2.21 -8.69 -7.50
C GLY A 150 -2.51 -8.19 -6.06
N LYS A 151 -2.92 -6.93 -5.94
CA LYS A 151 -3.22 -6.31 -4.63
C LYS A 151 -4.24 -7.11 -3.82
N ASP A 152 -5.19 -7.75 -4.48
CA ASP A 152 -6.24 -8.56 -3.85
C ASP A 152 -5.85 -10.03 -3.69
N GLY A 153 -4.59 -10.40 -3.95
CA GLY A 153 -4.09 -11.76 -3.90
C GLY A 153 -4.58 -12.63 -5.08
N ALA A 154 -5.15 -12.02 -6.10
CA ALA A 154 -5.45 -12.69 -7.37
C ALA A 154 -4.19 -12.83 -8.23
N PRO A 155 -4.12 -13.81 -9.16
CA PRO A 155 -3.05 -13.85 -10.13
C PRO A 155 -2.95 -12.51 -10.87
N PRO A 156 -1.74 -12.00 -11.15
CA PRO A 156 -1.61 -10.79 -11.94
C PRO A 156 -2.27 -11.03 -13.31
N ALA A 157 -2.94 -10.01 -13.82
CA ALA A 157 -3.49 -10.06 -15.17
C ALA A 157 -2.39 -10.50 -16.15
N GLU A 158 -2.74 -11.39 -17.09
CA GLU A 158 -1.79 -11.83 -18.11
C GLU A 158 -1.17 -10.63 -18.82
N PRO A 159 0.16 -10.64 -19.06
CA PRO A 159 0.82 -9.55 -19.74
C PRO A 159 0.20 -9.35 -21.11
N ARG A 160 -0.38 -8.18 -21.39
CA ARG A 160 -0.93 -7.84 -22.69
C ARG A 160 0.20 -7.63 -23.69
N MET A 161 0.25 -8.46 -24.73
CA MET A 161 1.21 -8.29 -25.83
C MET A 161 0.94 -6.98 -26.56
N THR A 162 2.01 -6.34 -27.03
CA THR A 162 1.93 -5.12 -27.86
C THR A 162 2.76 -5.31 -29.11
N ASP A 163 2.45 -4.53 -30.16
CA ASP A 163 3.23 -4.50 -31.40
C ASP A 163 4.55 -3.70 -31.25
N ILE A 164 4.78 -3.15 -30.06
CA ILE A 164 5.99 -2.35 -29.79
C ILE A 164 7.17 -3.29 -29.56
N VAL A 165 8.24 -3.06 -30.32
CA VAL A 165 9.47 -3.85 -30.25
C VAL A 165 10.48 -3.19 -29.31
N CYS A 166 11.16 -4.01 -28.53
CA CYS A 166 12.22 -3.57 -27.63
C CYS A 166 13.43 -3.07 -28.41
N ASP A 167 13.86 -1.84 -28.18
CA ASP A 167 15.03 -1.21 -28.81
C ASP A 167 16.37 -1.82 -28.38
N LYS A 168 16.39 -2.64 -27.30
CA LYS A 168 17.62 -3.28 -26.82
C LYS A 168 17.82 -4.71 -27.32
N CYS A 169 16.78 -5.47 -27.58
CA CYS A 169 16.89 -6.89 -27.91
C CYS A 169 15.88 -7.37 -28.97
N ALA A 170 15.16 -6.45 -29.61
CA ALA A 170 14.19 -6.69 -30.69
C ALA A 170 13.04 -7.66 -30.35
N LYS A 171 12.87 -8.04 -29.08
CA LYS A 171 11.72 -8.85 -28.65
C LYS A 171 10.49 -7.96 -28.44
N PRO A 172 9.26 -8.48 -28.58
CA PRO A 172 8.04 -7.71 -28.35
C PRO A 172 8.00 -7.20 -26.91
N MET A 173 7.38 -6.04 -26.70
CA MET A 173 7.11 -5.52 -25.37
C MET A 173 5.72 -5.90 -24.92
N VAL A 174 5.56 -6.07 -23.62
CA VAL A 174 4.30 -6.45 -22.96
C VAL A 174 3.91 -5.41 -21.93
N ILE A 175 2.62 -5.10 -21.82
CA ILE A 175 2.10 -4.24 -20.77
C ILE A 175 2.00 -5.05 -19.47
N ARG A 176 2.62 -4.55 -18.44
CA ARG A 176 2.54 -5.10 -17.07
C ARG A 176 2.08 -4.03 -16.10
N MET A 177 1.41 -4.46 -15.04
CA MET A 177 1.05 -3.58 -13.93
C MET A 177 2.22 -3.48 -12.96
N GLY A 178 2.70 -2.26 -12.70
CA GLY A 178 3.72 -1.97 -11.72
C GLY A 178 3.18 -1.17 -10.52
N ARG A 179 4.06 -0.81 -9.60
CA ARG A 179 3.71 -0.02 -8.40
C ARG A 179 3.07 1.34 -8.73
N TYR A 180 3.43 1.91 -9.88
CA TYR A 180 3.00 3.25 -10.30
C TYR A 180 1.99 3.25 -11.44
N GLY A 181 1.46 2.10 -11.82
CA GLY A 181 0.55 1.92 -12.94
C GLY A 181 1.09 0.99 -14.02
N GLU A 182 0.45 1.01 -15.19
CA GLU A 182 0.86 0.21 -16.33
C GLU A 182 2.18 0.71 -16.94
N PHE A 183 3.02 -0.22 -17.37
CA PHE A 183 4.25 0.09 -18.07
C PHE A 183 4.57 -1.00 -19.12
N LEU A 184 5.31 -0.64 -20.13
CA LEU A 184 5.85 -1.56 -21.12
C LEU A 184 7.11 -2.22 -20.57
N SER A 185 7.14 -3.54 -20.52
CA SER A 185 8.29 -4.37 -20.15
C SER A 185 8.70 -5.23 -21.33
N CYS A 186 10.00 -5.42 -21.51
CA CYS A 186 10.47 -6.38 -22.51
C CYS A 186 10.04 -7.81 -22.15
N SER A 187 9.53 -8.59 -23.12
CA SER A 187 9.19 -10.01 -22.92
C SER A 187 10.42 -10.87 -22.59
N GLY A 188 11.63 -10.39 -22.89
CA GLY A 188 12.89 -11.05 -22.55
C GLY A 188 13.36 -10.82 -21.10
N TYR A 189 12.54 -10.24 -20.22
CA TYR A 189 12.88 -10.16 -18.80
C TYR A 189 12.97 -11.56 -18.17
N PRO A 190 13.96 -11.84 -17.31
CA PRO A 190 14.92 -10.93 -16.68
C PRO A 190 16.22 -10.65 -17.46
N ALA A 191 16.44 -11.34 -18.59
CA ALA A 191 17.66 -11.14 -19.39
C ALA A 191 17.73 -9.71 -20.00
N CYS A 192 16.60 -9.16 -20.46
CA CYS A 192 16.48 -7.80 -20.88
C CYS A 192 15.57 -7.01 -19.91
N LYS A 193 16.14 -6.03 -19.22
CA LYS A 193 15.44 -5.20 -18.21
C LYS A 193 14.89 -3.90 -18.79
N ASN A 194 14.64 -3.84 -20.10
CA ASN A 194 14.09 -2.65 -20.73
C ASN A 194 12.64 -2.43 -20.32
N ALA A 195 12.35 -1.24 -19.80
CA ALA A 195 11.01 -0.83 -19.41
C ALA A 195 10.75 0.61 -19.86
N LYS A 196 9.56 0.88 -20.37
CA LYS A 196 9.12 2.19 -20.87
C LYS A 196 7.71 2.51 -20.37
N PRO A 197 7.33 3.79 -20.24
CA PRO A 197 5.93 4.14 -20.02
C PRO A 197 5.08 3.74 -21.23
N VAL A 198 3.78 3.48 -21.00
CA VAL A 198 2.84 3.14 -22.08
C VAL A 198 2.50 4.40 -22.87
N PRO A 199 2.69 4.42 -24.19
CA PRO A 199 2.27 5.54 -25.04
C PRO A 199 0.75 5.70 -25.03
N LEU A 200 0.28 6.94 -25.02
CA LEU A 200 -1.16 7.27 -25.02
C LEU A 200 -1.76 7.34 -26.43
N GLY A 201 -0.93 7.24 -27.48
CA GLY A 201 -1.37 7.44 -28.85
C GLY A 201 -1.73 8.90 -29.17
N ILE A 202 -1.30 9.86 -28.34
CA ILE A 202 -1.52 11.29 -28.52
C ILE A 202 -0.20 11.92 -28.97
N PRO A 203 -0.14 12.55 -30.15
CA PRO A 203 1.08 13.14 -30.67
C PRO A 203 1.51 14.36 -29.82
N CYS A 204 2.79 14.45 -29.53
CA CYS A 204 3.38 15.60 -28.88
C CYS A 204 3.33 16.83 -29.78
N PRO A 205 2.75 17.96 -29.34
CA PRO A 205 2.63 19.17 -30.19
C PRO A 205 3.97 19.81 -30.52
N LYS A 206 5.05 19.48 -29.78
CA LYS A 206 6.38 20.07 -30.03
C LYS A 206 7.22 19.27 -31.04
N CYS A 207 7.10 17.93 -31.04
CA CYS A 207 8.00 17.09 -31.84
C CYS A 207 7.32 15.92 -32.57
N GLY A 208 5.99 15.78 -32.46
CA GLY A 208 5.23 14.69 -33.08
C GLY A 208 5.44 13.30 -32.47
N GLY A 209 6.27 13.16 -31.40
CA GLY A 209 6.39 11.90 -30.67
C GLY A 209 5.15 11.67 -29.79
N ASP A 210 4.97 10.46 -29.24
CA ASP A 210 3.84 10.16 -28.38
C ASP A 210 3.96 10.82 -27.00
N LEU A 211 2.82 11.13 -26.39
CA LEU A 211 2.74 11.49 -24.96
C LEU A 211 2.61 10.25 -24.10
N VAL A 212 3.16 10.34 -22.90
CA VAL A 212 3.09 9.32 -21.85
C VAL A 212 2.66 9.92 -20.53
N GLU A 213 1.95 9.15 -19.74
CA GLU A 213 1.65 9.52 -18.37
C GLU A 213 2.86 9.28 -17.48
N VAL A 214 3.30 10.30 -16.76
CA VAL A 214 4.44 10.25 -15.85
C VAL A 214 4.00 10.67 -14.47
N ARG A 215 4.21 9.82 -13.49
CA ARG A 215 3.97 10.14 -12.08
C ARG A 215 5.25 10.65 -11.43
N SER A 216 5.18 11.83 -10.83
CA SER A 216 6.32 12.41 -10.12
C SER A 216 6.79 11.47 -8.99
N LYS A 217 8.10 11.26 -8.87
CA LYS A 217 8.72 10.44 -7.81
C LYS A 217 8.64 11.07 -6.42
N LYS A 218 8.28 12.35 -6.32
CA LYS A 218 8.10 13.01 -5.02
C LYS A 218 6.87 12.44 -4.30
N ARG A 219 6.96 12.27 -2.99
CA ARG A 219 5.86 11.80 -2.14
C ARG A 219 4.64 12.71 -2.33
N GLY A 220 3.51 12.17 -2.78
CA GLY A 220 2.34 12.97 -3.18
C GLY A 220 2.45 13.65 -4.55
N GLY A 221 3.44 13.25 -5.38
CA GLY A 221 3.69 13.85 -6.68
C GLY A 221 2.52 13.74 -7.64
N LYS A 222 2.19 14.85 -8.28
CA LYS A 222 1.13 14.92 -9.29
C LYS A 222 1.52 14.13 -10.55
N THR A 223 0.52 13.58 -11.21
CA THR A 223 0.66 13.00 -12.54
C THR A 223 0.74 14.13 -13.56
N PHE A 224 1.61 13.99 -14.56
CA PHE A 224 1.72 14.90 -15.70
C PHE A 224 1.96 14.09 -16.98
N TYR A 225 1.73 14.71 -18.12
CA TYR A 225 1.97 14.11 -19.41
C TYR A 225 3.29 14.64 -19.99
N GLY A 226 4.17 13.74 -20.39
CA GLY A 226 5.48 14.07 -20.94
C GLY A 226 5.68 13.44 -22.31
N CYS A 227 6.64 13.94 -23.08
CA CYS A 227 6.99 13.36 -24.38
C CYS A 227 7.85 12.11 -24.22
N THR A 228 7.60 11.07 -25.04
CA THR A 228 8.43 9.84 -25.10
C THR A 228 9.87 10.10 -25.52
N LYS A 229 10.14 11.20 -26.25
CA LYS A 229 11.48 11.61 -26.70
C LYS A 229 12.26 12.42 -25.65
N TYR A 230 11.83 12.43 -24.39
CA TYR A 230 12.64 13.05 -23.35
C TYR A 230 14.00 12.31 -23.21
N PRO A 231 15.15 13.00 -23.08
CA PRO A 231 15.33 14.45 -22.85
C PRO A 231 15.40 15.35 -24.09
N GLU A 232 15.40 14.81 -25.30
CA GLU A 232 15.48 15.60 -26.54
C GLU A 232 14.28 16.53 -26.72
N CYS A 233 13.11 16.11 -26.24
CA CYS A 233 11.89 16.93 -26.18
C CYS A 233 11.42 17.07 -24.74
N ASP A 234 11.41 18.30 -24.23
CA ASP A 234 11.08 18.65 -22.86
C ASP A 234 9.60 19.00 -22.64
N PHE A 235 8.73 18.71 -23.63
CA PHE A 235 7.31 19.01 -23.53
C PHE A 235 6.65 18.34 -22.34
N LYS A 236 5.91 19.11 -21.54
CA LYS A 236 5.15 18.66 -20.36
C LYS A 236 3.81 19.37 -20.31
N LEU A 237 2.77 18.61 -19.95
CA LEU A 237 1.42 19.11 -19.70
C LEU A 237 0.98 18.62 -18.30
N TRP A 238 0.42 19.53 -17.51
CA TRP A 238 -0.04 19.25 -16.13
C TRP A 238 -1.56 19.11 -16.07
#